data_0965841b9bcc2dcf08d2c6ac3cb18599
#
_entry.id   0965841b9bcc2dcf08d2c6ac3cb18599
#
_cell.length_a   1.000
_cell.length_b   1.000
_cell.length_c   1.000
_cell.angle_alpha   90.00
_cell.angle_beta   90.00
_cell.angle_gamma   90.00
#
_symmetry.space_group_name_H-M   'P 1'
#
loop_
_entity.id
_entity.type
_entity.pdbx_description
1 polymer ?
#
loop_
_entity_poly.entity_id
_entity_poly.type
_entity_poly.pdbx_seq_one_letter_code
_entity_poly.pdbx_strand_id
1 'polypeptide(L)'
;MDTSLAEEVQQTMATLAPNRFFFMSPYRSFTTSGCFARFDEPAVNGDSPDSPFQQKLAALFADAKAQGIKNPVMVGAIPFDPRQPSSLYIPESWQSFSRQEKQASARRFTRSQSLNVVERQAIPEQTTFEQMVARAAALTATPQVDKVVLSRLIDITTDAAIDSGVLLERLIAQNPVSYNFHVPLADGGVLLGASPELLLRKDGERFSSIPLAGSARRQPDEVLDREAGNRLLASEKDRHEHELVTQAMKEVLRKRSSELHVPSSPQLITTPTLWHLATPFEGKANSQENALTLACLLHPTPALSG
;
A
#
# COMPACT_ATOMS: atom_id res chain seq x y z
N MET A 1 -32.74 5.65 -18.04
CA MET A 1 -31.44 5.32 -17.47
C MET A 1 -30.60 6.58 -17.47
N ASP A 2 -30.31 7.02 -16.31
CA ASP A 2 -29.96 8.42 -16.01
C ASP A 2 -28.55 8.79 -16.50
N THR A 3 -28.48 9.44 -17.64
CA THR A 3 -27.26 10.06 -18.18
C THR A 3 -26.68 11.13 -17.21
N SER A 4 -27.52 11.70 -16.37
CA SER A 4 -27.17 12.71 -15.36
C SER A 4 -26.27 12.16 -14.25
N LEU A 5 -26.52 10.94 -13.78
CA LEU A 5 -25.68 10.29 -12.74
C LEU A 5 -24.30 9.89 -13.27
N ALA A 6 -24.21 9.49 -14.54
CA ALA A 6 -22.93 9.16 -15.16
C ALA A 6 -22.09 10.42 -15.44
N GLU A 7 -22.73 11.53 -15.78
CA GLU A 7 -22.07 12.84 -15.97
C GLU A 7 -21.65 13.47 -14.63
N GLU A 8 -22.43 13.35 -13.57
CA GLU A 8 -22.05 13.78 -12.22
C GLU A 8 -20.88 12.96 -11.67
N VAL A 9 -20.87 11.63 -11.87
CA VAL A 9 -19.73 10.76 -11.49
C VAL A 9 -18.50 11.13 -12.31
N GLN A 10 -18.64 11.43 -13.60
CA GLN A 10 -17.53 11.85 -14.46
C GLN A 10 -17.01 13.25 -14.10
N GLN A 11 -17.89 14.18 -13.72
CA GLN A 11 -17.53 15.52 -13.31
C GLN A 11 -16.94 15.56 -11.88
N THR A 12 -17.40 14.67 -10.98
CA THR A 12 -16.86 14.52 -9.61
C THR A 12 -15.46 13.89 -9.61
N MET A 13 -15.07 13.18 -10.66
CA MET A 13 -13.75 12.57 -10.83
C MET A 13 -12.76 13.44 -11.61
N ALA A 14 -13.20 14.54 -12.20
CA ALA A 14 -12.36 15.40 -13.05
C ALA A 14 -11.28 16.18 -12.25
N THR A 15 -11.45 16.34 -10.94
CA THR A 15 -10.43 16.89 -10.03
C THR A 15 -10.61 16.28 -8.65
N LEU A 16 -9.76 15.31 -8.31
CA LEU A 16 -9.76 14.78 -6.96
C LEU A 16 -9.26 15.88 -6.02
N ALA A 17 -10.14 16.36 -5.15
CA ALA A 17 -9.76 17.36 -4.15
C ALA A 17 -8.70 16.77 -3.21
N PRO A 18 -7.69 17.54 -2.74
CA PRO A 18 -6.62 17.05 -1.87
C PRO A 18 -7.11 16.37 -0.59
N ASN A 19 -8.30 16.71 -0.11
CA ASN A 19 -8.92 16.16 1.09
C ASN A 19 -9.78 14.91 0.83
N ARG A 20 -9.79 14.35 -0.38
CA ARG A 20 -10.50 13.11 -0.70
C ARG A 20 -9.59 11.89 -0.66
N PHE A 21 -10.03 10.87 0.04
CA PHE A 21 -9.43 9.55 -0.08
C PHE A 21 -9.90 8.87 -1.36
N PHE A 22 -8.96 8.23 -2.04
CA PHE A 22 -9.23 7.38 -3.20
C PHE A 22 -8.44 6.09 -3.05
N PHE A 23 -9.09 4.97 -3.33
CA PHE A 23 -8.47 3.66 -3.37
C PHE A 23 -9.02 2.84 -4.51
N MET A 24 -8.14 2.34 -5.37
CA MET A 24 -8.49 1.47 -6.47
C MET A 24 -7.71 0.16 -6.36
N SER A 25 -8.44 -0.95 -6.32
CA SER A 25 -7.86 -2.29 -6.16
C SER A 25 -8.59 -3.33 -7.01
N PRO A 26 -8.03 -4.56 -7.15
CA PRO A 26 -8.72 -5.67 -7.80
C PRO A 26 -10.02 -6.09 -7.10
N TYR A 27 -10.15 -5.78 -5.81
CA TYR A 27 -11.26 -6.26 -4.97
C TYR A 27 -12.35 -5.23 -4.75
N ARG A 28 -11.97 -4.00 -4.47
CA ARG A 28 -12.88 -2.89 -4.22
C ARG A 28 -12.23 -1.57 -4.61
N SER A 29 -12.98 -0.72 -5.28
CA SER A 29 -12.55 0.64 -5.61
C SER A 29 -13.57 1.63 -5.10
N PHE A 30 -13.12 2.65 -4.37
CA PHE A 30 -14.01 3.63 -3.76
C PHE A 30 -13.29 4.95 -3.49
N THR A 31 -14.09 5.98 -3.32
CA THR A 31 -13.65 7.31 -2.88
C THR A 31 -14.55 7.79 -1.75
N THR A 32 -14.07 8.77 -0.98
CA THR A 32 -14.80 9.29 0.18
C THR A 32 -15.18 10.75 0.00
N SER A 33 -16.15 11.21 0.80
CA SER A 33 -16.53 12.62 0.90
C SER A 33 -16.78 12.98 2.35
N GLY A 34 -16.35 14.19 2.73
CA GLY A 34 -16.45 14.69 4.08
C GLY A 34 -15.53 14.00 5.07
N CYS A 35 -15.55 14.46 6.30
CA CYS A 35 -14.80 13.87 7.42
C CYS A 35 -15.70 13.92 8.67
N PHE A 36 -16.26 12.78 9.06
CA PHE A 36 -17.06 12.68 10.27
C PHE A 36 -16.18 12.81 11.51
N ALA A 37 -15.09 12.04 11.57
CA ALA A 37 -14.16 12.08 12.69
C ALA A 37 -12.74 11.69 12.26
N ARG A 38 -11.75 12.39 12.80
CA ARG A 38 -10.32 12.06 12.67
C ARG A 38 -9.88 11.13 13.77
N PHE A 39 -8.87 10.35 13.47
CA PHE A 39 -8.25 9.41 14.40
C PHE A 39 -6.75 9.43 14.17
N ASP A 40 -6.04 10.12 15.05
CA ASP A 40 -4.60 10.37 14.98
C ASP A 40 -3.79 9.60 16.04
N GLU A 41 -4.43 8.66 16.72
CA GLU A 41 -3.78 7.84 17.75
C GLU A 41 -2.61 7.03 17.16
N PRO A 42 -1.47 6.96 17.86
CA PRO A 42 -0.39 6.04 17.51
C PRO A 42 -0.87 4.58 17.55
N ALA A 43 -0.45 3.79 16.55
CA ALA A 43 -0.84 2.38 16.42
C ALA A 43 -0.04 1.44 17.35
N VAL A 44 0.40 1.92 18.49
CA VAL A 44 1.18 1.14 19.47
C VAL A 44 0.33 -0.04 19.98
N ASN A 45 0.90 -1.25 19.91
CA ASN A 45 0.21 -2.51 20.22
C ASN A 45 -1.08 -2.71 19.41
N GLY A 46 -1.18 -2.15 18.22
CA GLY A 46 -2.34 -2.25 17.35
C GLY A 46 -2.68 -3.69 16.92
N ASP A 47 -1.76 -4.62 17.08
CA ASP A 47 -1.94 -6.06 16.89
C ASP A 47 -2.71 -6.76 18.05
N SER A 48 -2.89 -6.09 19.18
CA SER A 48 -3.69 -6.59 20.30
C SER A 48 -5.12 -6.06 20.21
N PRO A 49 -6.15 -6.94 20.15
CA PRO A 49 -7.55 -6.53 20.13
C PRO A 49 -7.95 -5.66 21.33
N ASP A 50 -7.29 -5.86 22.48
CA ASP A 50 -7.57 -5.15 23.73
C ASP A 50 -6.73 -3.88 23.92
N SER A 51 -5.93 -3.49 22.93
CA SER A 51 -5.12 -2.29 23.02
C SER A 51 -5.96 -1.02 23.06
N PRO A 52 -5.47 0.06 23.71
CA PRO A 52 -6.15 1.36 23.68
C PRO A 52 -6.44 1.86 22.27
N PHE A 53 -5.54 1.59 21.31
CA PHE A 53 -5.74 1.92 19.90
C PHE A 53 -6.98 1.24 19.33
N GLN A 54 -7.13 -0.08 19.51
CA GLN A 54 -8.29 -0.85 19.02
C GLN A 54 -9.58 -0.49 19.75
N GLN A 55 -9.52 -0.24 21.06
CA GLN A 55 -10.69 0.17 21.84
C GLN A 55 -11.23 1.55 21.42
N LYS A 56 -10.34 2.54 21.24
CA LYS A 56 -10.72 3.87 20.74
C LYS A 56 -11.30 3.80 19.34
N LEU A 57 -10.68 2.96 18.47
CA LEU A 57 -11.17 2.74 17.11
C LEU A 57 -12.59 2.15 17.13
N ALA A 58 -12.83 1.13 17.94
CA ALA A 58 -14.16 0.51 18.09
C ALA A 58 -15.20 1.51 18.63
N ALA A 59 -14.83 2.34 19.61
CA ALA A 59 -15.69 3.39 20.13
C ALA A 59 -16.07 4.42 19.04
N LEU A 60 -15.11 4.82 18.21
CA LEU A 60 -15.35 5.76 17.11
C LEU A 60 -16.30 5.18 16.05
N PHE A 61 -16.19 3.89 15.72
CA PHE A 61 -17.13 3.20 14.85
C PHE A 61 -18.55 3.11 15.46
N ALA A 62 -18.64 2.87 16.78
CA ALA A 62 -19.93 2.83 17.48
C ALA A 62 -20.60 4.21 17.45
N ASP A 63 -19.85 5.29 17.71
CA ASP A 63 -20.34 6.66 17.64
C ASP A 63 -20.82 7.02 16.22
N ALA A 64 -20.04 6.71 15.19
CA ALA A 64 -20.44 6.94 13.81
C ALA A 64 -21.78 6.26 13.45
N LYS A 65 -21.97 5.02 13.91
CA LYS A 65 -23.25 4.31 13.73
C LYS A 65 -24.41 4.95 14.49
N ALA A 66 -24.16 5.36 15.73
CA ALA A 66 -25.17 6.04 16.57
C ALA A 66 -25.61 7.38 15.95
N GLN A 67 -24.71 8.08 15.25
CA GLN A 67 -25.00 9.32 14.54
C GLN A 67 -25.53 9.13 13.11
N GLY A 68 -25.85 7.90 12.72
CA GLY A 68 -26.60 7.59 11.49
C GLY A 68 -25.74 7.23 10.27
N ILE A 69 -24.42 7.07 10.41
CA ILE A 69 -23.58 6.53 9.33
C ILE A 69 -23.81 5.03 9.23
N LYS A 70 -24.55 4.60 8.22
CA LYS A 70 -25.01 3.20 8.09
C LYS A 70 -23.88 2.20 7.94
N ASN A 71 -22.88 2.52 7.13
CA ASN A 71 -21.73 1.66 6.83
C ASN A 71 -20.43 2.45 7.00
N PRO A 72 -20.04 2.77 8.25
CA PRO A 72 -18.82 3.53 8.47
C PRO A 72 -17.61 2.72 8.03
N VAL A 73 -16.66 3.40 7.38
CA VAL A 73 -15.36 2.88 7.02
C VAL A 73 -14.27 3.75 7.64
N MET A 74 -13.15 3.13 8.03
CA MET A 74 -11.96 3.87 8.41
C MET A 74 -11.01 3.85 7.21
N VAL A 75 -10.50 5.00 6.84
CA VAL A 75 -9.52 5.17 5.76
C VAL A 75 -8.36 6.03 6.24
N GLY A 76 -7.20 5.91 5.58
CA GLY A 76 -6.03 6.72 5.88
C GLY A 76 -4.74 5.96 5.80
N ALA A 77 -3.73 6.44 6.53
CA ALA A 77 -2.40 5.86 6.61
C ALA A 77 -1.92 5.76 8.06
N ILE A 78 -1.19 4.69 8.34
CA ILE A 78 -0.45 4.49 9.59
C ILE A 78 1.04 4.59 9.24
N PRO A 79 1.83 5.42 9.95
CA PRO A 79 3.27 5.56 9.73
C PRO A 79 4.02 4.25 9.91
N PHE A 80 5.21 4.15 9.33
CA PHE A 80 6.11 3.02 9.53
C PHE A 80 6.44 2.83 11.02
N ASP A 81 6.78 3.90 11.73
CA ASP A 81 6.92 3.87 13.19
C ASP A 81 5.53 3.99 13.84
N PRO A 82 5.01 2.91 14.45
CA PRO A 82 3.68 2.90 15.05
C PRO A 82 3.54 3.82 16.27
N ARG A 83 4.64 4.43 16.75
CA ARG A 83 4.63 5.43 17.83
C ARG A 83 4.27 6.82 17.33
N GLN A 84 4.31 7.04 16.03
CA GLN A 84 3.91 8.32 15.43
C GLN A 84 2.39 8.38 15.25
N PRO A 85 1.79 9.58 15.24
CA PRO A 85 0.36 9.76 15.02
C PRO A 85 -0.08 9.17 13.67
N SER A 86 -1.18 8.45 13.69
CA SER A 86 -1.84 7.95 12.48
C SER A 86 -2.55 9.08 11.73
N SER A 87 -2.74 8.93 10.42
CA SER A 87 -3.58 9.81 9.61
C SER A 87 -4.83 9.04 9.17
N LEU A 88 -5.70 8.68 10.12
CA LEU A 88 -6.93 7.93 9.88
C LEU A 88 -8.15 8.81 10.06
N TYR A 89 -9.25 8.48 9.38
CA TYR A 89 -10.53 9.13 9.60
C TYR A 89 -11.71 8.28 9.14
N ILE A 90 -12.89 8.53 9.74
CA ILE A 90 -14.18 8.06 9.22
C ILE A 90 -14.76 9.16 8.33
N PRO A 91 -15.01 8.90 7.04
CA PRO A 91 -15.69 9.87 6.17
C PRO A 91 -17.19 9.93 6.48
N GLU A 92 -17.84 11.05 6.12
CA GLU A 92 -19.29 11.20 6.18
C GLU A 92 -19.99 10.24 5.21
N SER A 93 -19.37 10.03 4.05
CA SER A 93 -19.88 9.10 3.04
C SER A 93 -18.74 8.54 2.18
N TRP A 94 -19.02 7.42 1.52
CA TRP A 94 -18.15 6.84 0.52
C TRP A 94 -18.94 6.25 -0.63
N GLN A 95 -18.32 6.20 -1.80
CA GLN A 95 -18.93 5.74 -3.03
C GLN A 95 -18.00 4.78 -3.77
N SER A 96 -18.52 3.62 -4.16
CA SER A 96 -17.82 2.68 -5.02
C SER A 96 -17.84 3.14 -6.47
N PHE A 97 -16.80 2.80 -7.21
CA PHE A 97 -16.72 3.03 -8.65
C PHE A 97 -16.14 1.79 -9.37
N SER A 98 -16.39 1.72 -10.67
CA SER A 98 -15.85 0.66 -11.52
C SER A 98 -14.36 0.89 -11.78
N ARG A 99 -13.52 -0.10 -11.41
CA ARG A 99 -12.09 -0.08 -11.70
C ARG A 99 -11.82 -0.02 -13.21
N GLN A 100 -12.57 -0.78 -14.00
CA GLN A 100 -12.39 -0.85 -15.46
C GLN A 100 -12.70 0.49 -16.14
N GLU A 101 -13.80 1.14 -15.74
CA GLU A 101 -14.17 2.46 -16.25
C GLU A 101 -13.13 3.52 -15.85
N LYS A 102 -12.65 3.47 -14.61
CA LYS A 102 -11.61 4.39 -14.14
C LYS A 102 -10.30 4.21 -14.91
N GLN A 103 -9.88 2.97 -15.15
CA GLN A 103 -8.70 2.68 -15.97
C GLN A 103 -8.87 3.19 -17.41
N ALA A 104 -10.04 2.98 -18.02
CA ALA A 104 -10.33 3.47 -19.36
C ALA A 104 -10.34 5.01 -19.43
N SER A 105 -10.85 5.67 -18.39
CA SER A 105 -10.79 7.13 -18.24
C SER A 105 -9.36 7.63 -18.10
N ALA A 106 -8.56 7.02 -17.22
CA ALA A 106 -7.18 7.41 -16.98
C ALA A 106 -6.29 7.27 -18.24
N ARG A 107 -6.51 6.25 -19.06
CA ARG A 107 -5.80 6.09 -20.34
C ARG A 107 -6.09 7.21 -21.35
N ARG A 108 -7.27 7.82 -21.27
CA ARG A 108 -7.70 8.95 -22.13
C ARG A 108 -7.39 10.30 -21.51
N PHE A 109 -6.84 10.32 -20.31
CA PHE A 109 -6.53 11.54 -19.59
C PHE A 109 -5.35 12.27 -20.22
N THR A 110 -5.60 13.47 -20.72
CA THR A 110 -4.61 14.27 -21.47
C THR A 110 -4.08 15.47 -20.69
N ARG A 111 -4.73 15.83 -19.57
CA ARG A 111 -4.30 16.96 -18.75
C ARG A 111 -2.88 16.72 -18.22
N SER A 112 -2.04 17.71 -18.37
CA SER A 112 -0.69 17.71 -17.81
C SER A 112 -0.46 18.98 -17.02
N GLN A 113 0.36 18.87 -16.00
CA GLN A 113 0.89 20.03 -15.29
C GLN A 113 2.37 20.17 -15.68
N SER A 114 2.75 21.35 -16.14
CA SER A 114 4.15 21.69 -16.33
C SER A 114 4.69 22.23 -15.01
N LEU A 115 5.72 21.62 -14.48
CA LEU A 115 6.38 22.00 -13.25
C LEU A 115 7.89 22.01 -13.48
N ASN A 116 8.55 23.03 -12.96
CA ASN A 116 10.01 23.07 -12.90
C ASN A 116 10.47 22.64 -11.51
N VAL A 117 11.46 21.76 -11.48
CA VAL A 117 12.13 21.41 -10.23
C VAL A 117 13.07 22.56 -9.87
N VAL A 118 12.80 23.19 -8.73
CA VAL A 118 13.60 24.30 -8.19
C VAL A 118 14.74 23.76 -7.32
N GLU A 119 14.45 22.72 -6.53
CA GLU A 119 15.41 22.08 -5.66
C GLU A 119 15.20 20.58 -5.60
N ARG A 120 16.29 19.84 -5.44
CA ARG A 120 16.25 18.39 -5.21
C ARG A 120 17.29 18.04 -4.16
N GLN A 121 16.82 17.51 -3.03
CA GLN A 121 17.66 17.09 -1.91
C GLN A 121 17.50 15.59 -1.67
N ALA A 122 18.59 14.84 -1.61
CA ALA A 122 18.60 13.45 -1.20
C ALA A 122 18.87 13.36 0.31
N ILE A 123 18.07 12.56 1.04
CA ILE A 123 18.18 12.39 2.49
C ILE A 123 18.27 10.89 2.83
N PRO A 124 19.42 10.39 3.30
CA PRO A 124 20.70 11.10 3.39
C PRO A 124 21.30 11.38 2.00
N GLU A 125 22.33 12.18 1.97
CA GLU A 125 23.12 12.43 0.76
C GLU A 125 23.72 11.14 0.19
N GLN A 126 24.04 11.14 -1.11
CA GLN A 126 24.48 9.97 -1.85
C GLN A 126 25.66 9.26 -1.16
N THR A 127 26.72 9.99 -0.81
CA THR A 127 27.92 9.43 -0.18
C THR A 127 27.59 8.72 1.13
N THR A 128 26.74 9.33 1.96
CA THR A 128 26.30 8.75 3.23
C THR A 128 25.48 7.47 2.97
N PHE A 129 24.58 7.50 1.99
CA PHE A 129 23.79 6.32 1.64
C PHE A 129 24.65 5.16 1.13
N GLU A 130 25.65 5.44 0.28
CA GLU A 130 26.61 4.44 -0.21
C GLU A 130 27.40 3.81 0.94
N GLN A 131 27.83 4.59 1.94
CA GLN A 131 28.48 4.08 3.16
C GLN A 131 27.53 3.20 3.98
N MET A 132 26.24 3.58 4.11
CA MET A 132 25.23 2.78 4.77
C MET A 132 25.05 1.42 4.06
N VAL A 133 24.97 1.41 2.72
CA VAL A 133 24.89 0.19 1.92
C VAL A 133 26.11 -0.70 2.12
N ALA A 134 27.32 -0.14 2.06
CA ALA A 134 28.56 -0.89 2.28
C ALA A 134 28.60 -1.53 3.66
N ARG A 135 28.21 -0.77 4.72
CA ARG A 135 28.12 -1.29 6.09
C ARG A 135 27.06 -2.38 6.22
N ALA A 136 25.88 -2.19 5.63
CA ALA A 136 24.82 -3.19 5.63
C ALA A 136 25.26 -4.49 4.94
N ALA A 137 25.89 -4.39 3.76
CA ALA A 137 26.45 -5.53 3.05
C ALA A 137 27.49 -6.30 3.87
N ALA A 138 28.34 -5.60 4.62
CA ALA A 138 29.30 -6.23 5.53
C ALA A 138 28.60 -6.94 6.70
N LEU A 139 27.53 -6.38 7.26
CA LEU A 139 26.77 -6.99 8.35
C LEU A 139 25.99 -8.21 7.90
N THR A 140 25.36 -8.19 6.72
CA THR A 140 24.65 -9.36 6.19
C THR A 140 25.55 -10.51 5.76
N ALA A 141 26.87 -10.29 5.68
CA ALA A 141 27.85 -11.37 5.52
C ALA A 141 28.18 -12.09 6.85
N THR A 142 27.59 -11.67 7.97
CA THR A 142 27.76 -12.23 9.30
C THR A 142 26.45 -12.87 9.77
N PRO A 143 26.48 -13.79 10.77
CA PRO A 143 25.26 -14.38 11.34
C PRO A 143 24.39 -13.41 12.16
N GLN A 144 24.74 -12.13 12.24
CA GLN A 144 24.04 -11.15 13.07
C GLN A 144 22.80 -10.57 12.40
N VAL A 145 22.82 -10.48 11.07
CA VAL A 145 21.74 -9.88 10.27
C VAL A 145 21.58 -10.68 8.98
N ASP A 146 20.44 -11.36 8.84
CA ASP A 146 20.15 -12.13 7.63
C ASP A 146 19.74 -11.25 6.45
N LYS A 147 19.04 -10.15 6.73
CA LYS A 147 18.51 -9.23 5.72
C LYS A 147 18.30 -7.84 6.30
N VAL A 148 18.57 -6.83 5.49
CA VAL A 148 18.18 -5.45 5.76
C VAL A 148 17.73 -4.79 4.45
N VAL A 149 16.69 -3.98 4.51
CA VAL A 149 16.24 -3.12 3.40
C VAL A 149 16.57 -1.68 3.74
N LEU A 150 17.31 -1.02 2.87
CA LEU A 150 17.70 0.38 3.03
C LEU A 150 16.92 1.26 2.04
N SER A 151 16.49 2.42 2.50
CA SER A 151 15.85 3.45 1.67
C SER A 151 16.46 4.81 1.91
N ARG A 152 16.17 5.74 1.01
CA ARG A 152 16.44 7.16 1.19
C ARG A 152 15.28 7.98 0.66
N LEU A 153 15.12 9.19 1.17
CA LEU A 153 14.18 10.17 0.66
C LEU A 153 14.82 11.01 -0.44
N ILE A 154 14.02 11.49 -1.36
CA ILE A 154 14.36 12.56 -2.29
C ILE A 154 13.30 13.63 -2.11
N ASP A 155 13.71 14.74 -1.51
CA ASP A 155 12.86 15.93 -1.37
C ASP A 155 12.96 16.76 -2.65
N ILE A 156 11.82 17.14 -3.21
CA ILE A 156 11.72 17.86 -4.48
C ILE A 156 10.81 19.07 -4.28
N THR A 157 11.39 20.26 -4.44
CA THR A 157 10.65 21.51 -4.47
C THR A 157 10.35 21.91 -5.91
N THR A 158 9.11 22.26 -6.18
CA THR A 158 8.65 22.71 -7.49
C THR A 158 8.22 24.18 -7.46
N ASP A 159 8.26 24.85 -8.61
CA ASP A 159 7.90 26.26 -8.79
C ASP A 159 6.40 26.55 -8.57
N ALA A 160 5.57 25.51 -8.58
CA ALA A 160 4.14 25.61 -8.28
C ALA A 160 3.65 24.37 -7.54
N ALA A 161 2.51 24.46 -6.90
CA ALA A 161 1.88 23.34 -6.18
C ALA A 161 1.57 22.17 -7.13
N ILE A 162 1.89 20.97 -6.68
CA ILE A 162 1.66 19.74 -7.43
C ILE A 162 0.16 19.40 -7.40
N ASP A 163 -0.45 19.19 -8.56
CA ASP A 163 -1.82 18.66 -8.66
C ASP A 163 -1.78 17.12 -8.46
N SER A 164 -2.11 16.70 -7.24
CA SER A 164 -2.13 15.28 -6.87
C SER A 164 -3.16 14.46 -7.67
N GLY A 165 -4.24 15.09 -8.14
CA GLY A 165 -5.23 14.45 -9.00
C GLY A 165 -4.65 14.13 -10.38
N VAL A 166 -3.86 15.02 -10.98
CA VAL A 166 -3.15 14.77 -12.24
C VAL A 166 -2.15 13.64 -12.09
N LEU A 167 -1.40 13.62 -10.98
CA LEU A 167 -0.46 12.53 -10.70
C LEU A 167 -1.17 11.19 -10.53
N LEU A 168 -2.29 11.16 -9.81
CA LEU A 168 -3.07 9.93 -9.61
C LEU A 168 -3.56 9.35 -10.95
N GLU A 169 -4.10 10.19 -11.85
CA GLU A 169 -4.55 9.72 -13.17
C GLU A 169 -3.41 9.09 -13.97
N ARG A 170 -2.22 9.68 -13.91
CA ARG A 170 -1.03 9.14 -14.57
C ARG A 170 -0.57 7.83 -13.93
N LEU A 171 -0.58 7.73 -12.61
CA LEU A 171 -0.24 6.50 -11.89
C LEU A 171 -1.21 5.36 -12.25
N ILE A 172 -2.51 5.62 -12.31
CA ILE A 172 -3.52 4.64 -12.72
C ILE A 172 -3.28 4.17 -14.16
N ALA A 173 -3.00 5.09 -15.07
CA ALA A 173 -2.72 4.77 -16.48
C ALA A 173 -1.46 3.91 -16.64
N GLN A 174 -0.41 4.21 -15.86
CA GLN A 174 0.86 3.49 -15.89
C GLN A 174 0.82 2.17 -15.12
N ASN A 175 0.05 2.09 -14.04
CA ASN A 175 0.01 0.95 -13.12
C ASN A 175 -1.42 0.42 -12.92
N PRO A 176 -2.09 -0.05 -14.00
CA PRO A 176 -3.51 -0.40 -13.95
C PRO A 176 -3.81 -1.63 -13.09
N VAL A 177 -2.81 -2.49 -12.81
CA VAL A 177 -2.96 -3.70 -12.01
C VAL A 177 -2.63 -3.52 -10.53
N SER A 178 -2.01 -2.40 -10.18
CA SER A 178 -1.58 -2.08 -8.81
C SER A 178 -2.73 -1.54 -7.95
N TYR A 179 -2.48 -1.49 -6.63
CA TYR A 179 -3.29 -0.75 -5.68
C TYR A 179 -2.94 0.73 -5.82
N ASN A 180 -3.83 1.50 -6.45
CA ASN A 180 -3.63 2.93 -6.63
C ASN A 180 -4.36 3.67 -5.50
N PHE A 181 -3.69 4.60 -4.85
CA PHE A 181 -4.24 5.30 -3.70
C PHE A 181 -3.86 6.78 -3.67
N HIS A 182 -4.74 7.55 -3.06
CA HIS A 182 -4.55 8.95 -2.70
C HIS A 182 -5.13 9.11 -1.29
N VAL A 183 -4.28 9.41 -0.34
CA VAL A 183 -4.60 9.45 1.09
C VAL A 183 -4.29 10.82 1.65
N PRO A 184 -5.31 11.61 2.04
CA PRO A 184 -5.08 12.84 2.79
C PRO A 184 -4.40 12.55 4.13
N LEU A 185 -3.35 13.31 4.45
CA LEU A 185 -2.63 13.21 5.70
C LEU A 185 -3.08 14.27 6.71
N ALA A 186 -2.77 14.06 7.98
CA ALA A 186 -3.18 14.97 9.06
C ALA A 186 -2.50 16.34 8.99
N ASP A 187 -1.30 16.41 8.40
CA ASP A 187 -0.52 17.64 8.19
C ASP A 187 -0.97 18.46 6.97
N GLY A 188 -1.99 18.00 6.25
CA GLY A 188 -2.48 18.62 5.02
C GLY A 188 -1.77 18.14 3.76
N GLY A 189 -0.78 17.28 3.88
CA GLY A 189 -0.13 16.58 2.78
C GLY A 189 -1.01 15.48 2.18
N VAL A 190 -0.47 14.83 1.16
CA VAL A 190 -1.11 13.69 0.49
C VAL A 190 -0.10 12.57 0.30
N LEU A 191 -0.43 11.37 0.76
CA LEU A 191 0.27 10.15 0.39
C LEU A 191 -0.35 9.59 -0.89
N LEU A 192 0.44 9.51 -1.96
CA LEU A 192 0.01 9.07 -3.28
C LEU A 192 0.89 7.94 -3.77
N GLY A 193 0.30 6.90 -4.34
CA GLY A 193 1.10 5.79 -4.84
C GLY A 193 0.34 4.75 -5.66
N ALA A 194 1.14 3.82 -6.20
CA ALA A 194 0.70 2.61 -6.87
C ALA A 194 1.56 1.44 -6.38
N SER A 195 1.00 0.57 -5.54
CA SER A 195 1.70 -0.58 -4.96
C SER A 195 1.22 -1.88 -5.61
N PRO A 196 2.11 -2.78 -6.01
CA PRO A 196 1.74 -4.12 -6.45
C PRO A 196 1.48 -5.07 -5.28
N GLU A 197 1.86 -4.71 -4.07
CA GLU A 197 1.91 -5.58 -2.91
C GLU A 197 0.65 -5.45 -2.04
N LEU A 198 0.13 -6.60 -1.60
CA LEU A 198 -0.98 -6.71 -0.67
C LEU A 198 -0.47 -7.14 0.69
N LEU A 199 -0.40 -6.19 1.64
CA LEU A 199 -0.07 -6.53 3.02
C LEU A 199 -1.13 -7.45 3.63
N LEU A 200 -2.40 -7.04 3.58
CA LEU A 200 -3.52 -7.83 4.07
C LEU A 200 -4.85 -7.42 3.46
N ARG A 201 -5.66 -8.40 3.10
CA ARG A 201 -7.09 -8.28 2.86
C ARG A 201 -7.83 -9.24 3.78
N LYS A 202 -8.87 -8.78 4.46
CA LYS A 202 -9.76 -9.63 5.26
C LYS A 202 -11.22 -9.41 4.85
N ASP A 203 -11.96 -10.49 4.71
CA ASP A 203 -13.37 -10.49 4.34
C ASP A 203 -14.08 -11.60 5.12
N GLY A 204 -14.93 -11.21 6.06
CA GLY A 204 -15.43 -12.13 7.08
C GLY A 204 -14.26 -12.74 7.87
N GLU A 205 -14.21 -14.06 7.95
CA GLU A 205 -13.10 -14.78 8.61
C GLU A 205 -11.90 -14.99 7.69
N ARG A 206 -12.09 -14.93 6.37
CA ARG A 206 -11.01 -15.18 5.40
C ARG A 206 -10.08 -13.99 5.26
N PHE A 207 -8.80 -14.27 5.17
CA PHE A 207 -7.79 -13.26 4.84
C PHE A 207 -6.88 -13.74 3.70
N SER A 208 -6.26 -12.78 3.04
CA SER A 208 -5.20 -13.00 2.05
C SER A 208 -4.12 -11.93 2.16
N SER A 209 -2.91 -12.30 1.81
CA SER A 209 -1.73 -11.44 1.72
C SER A 209 -0.87 -11.91 0.56
N ILE A 210 -0.17 -10.99 -0.11
CA ILE A 210 0.72 -11.33 -1.22
C ILE A 210 2.01 -10.52 -1.05
N PRO A 211 2.95 -10.99 -0.20
CA PRO A 211 4.25 -10.37 -0.07
C PRO A 211 5.08 -10.51 -1.35
N LEU A 212 5.85 -9.49 -1.65
CA LEU A 212 6.77 -9.41 -2.76
C LEU A 212 8.18 -9.18 -2.24
N ALA A 213 9.12 -10.02 -2.66
CA ALA A 213 10.55 -9.78 -2.45
C ALA A 213 11.33 -10.47 -3.56
N GLY A 214 12.36 -9.81 -4.08
CA GLY A 214 13.05 -10.19 -5.30
C GLY A 214 12.34 -9.64 -6.54
N SER A 215 13.08 -8.87 -7.36
CA SER A 215 12.55 -8.20 -8.55
C SER A 215 13.57 -8.17 -9.68
N ALA A 216 13.07 -8.24 -10.93
CA ALA A 216 13.88 -8.05 -12.13
C ALA A 216 13.17 -7.11 -13.10
N ARG A 217 13.97 -6.33 -13.84
CA ARG A 217 13.43 -5.40 -14.84
C ARG A 217 12.83 -6.15 -16.01
N ARG A 218 11.63 -5.72 -16.45
CA ARG A 218 11.01 -6.15 -17.69
C ARG A 218 11.84 -5.76 -18.90
N GLN A 219 11.81 -6.56 -19.95
CA GLN A 219 12.52 -6.30 -21.18
C GLN A 219 11.53 -5.99 -22.31
N PRO A 220 11.90 -5.11 -23.28
CA PRO A 220 11.03 -4.80 -24.42
C PRO A 220 10.80 -6.00 -25.35
N ASP A 221 11.80 -6.87 -25.50
CA ASP A 221 11.71 -8.10 -26.28
C ASP A 221 11.08 -9.23 -25.45
N GLU A 222 10.09 -9.93 -26.01
CA GLU A 222 9.31 -10.95 -25.30
C GLU A 222 10.15 -12.16 -24.87
N VAL A 223 11.17 -12.55 -25.66
CA VAL A 223 12.04 -13.68 -25.33
C VAL A 223 12.94 -13.31 -24.16
N LEU A 224 13.60 -12.17 -24.25
CA LEU A 224 14.47 -11.64 -23.20
C LEU A 224 13.69 -11.33 -21.92
N ASP A 225 12.45 -10.89 -22.06
CA ASP A 225 11.58 -10.62 -20.90
C ASP A 225 11.22 -11.91 -20.14
N ARG A 226 10.85 -12.96 -20.86
CA ARG A 226 10.58 -14.28 -20.27
C ARG A 226 11.83 -14.87 -19.63
N GLU A 227 12.99 -14.74 -20.29
CA GLU A 227 14.26 -15.16 -19.71
C GLU A 227 14.61 -14.38 -18.43
N ALA A 228 14.34 -13.07 -18.38
CA ALA A 228 14.54 -12.27 -17.17
C ALA A 228 13.66 -12.76 -16.00
N GLY A 229 12.39 -13.07 -16.25
CA GLY A 229 11.51 -13.70 -15.27
C GLY A 229 12.01 -15.08 -14.81
N ASN A 230 12.42 -15.93 -15.74
CA ASN A 230 12.94 -17.26 -15.41
C ASN A 230 14.25 -17.19 -14.61
N ARG A 231 15.15 -16.27 -14.93
CA ARG A 231 16.37 -16.03 -14.14
C ARG A 231 16.05 -15.58 -12.73
N LEU A 232 15.07 -14.68 -12.56
CA LEU A 232 14.61 -14.27 -11.24
C LEU A 232 14.08 -15.46 -10.44
N LEU A 233 13.23 -16.29 -11.04
CA LEU A 233 12.66 -17.48 -10.39
C LEU A 233 13.72 -18.51 -10.01
N ALA A 234 14.80 -18.63 -10.79
CA ALA A 234 15.92 -19.54 -10.56
C ALA A 234 17.02 -18.94 -9.64
N SER A 235 16.98 -17.64 -9.36
CA SER A 235 18.00 -16.95 -8.55
C SER A 235 17.96 -17.45 -7.09
N GLU A 236 18.98 -18.10 -6.63
CA GLU A 236 19.10 -18.57 -5.23
C GLU A 236 19.08 -17.39 -4.26
N LYS A 237 19.77 -16.28 -4.58
CA LYS A 237 19.80 -15.07 -3.77
C LYS A 237 18.39 -14.48 -3.60
N ASP A 238 17.66 -14.27 -4.71
CA ASP A 238 16.35 -13.63 -4.65
C ASP A 238 15.31 -14.56 -3.99
N ARG A 239 15.42 -15.87 -4.20
CA ARG A 239 14.58 -16.86 -3.52
C ARG A 239 14.84 -16.89 -2.02
N HIS A 240 16.11 -16.83 -1.58
CA HIS A 240 16.46 -16.77 -0.17
C HIS A 240 15.93 -15.48 0.47
N GLU A 241 16.09 -14.34 -0.19
CA GLU A 241 15.52 -13.08 0.26
C GLU A 241 13.99 -13.16 0.43
N HIS A 242 13.30 -13.74 -0.55
CA HIS A 242 11.86 -13.95 -0.52
C HIS A 242 11.43 -14.91 0.60
N GLU A 243 12.21 -15.97 0.84
CA GLU A 243 11.94 -16.94 1.88
C GLU A 243 11.99 -16.32 3.28
N LEU A 244 12.94 -15.44 3.57
CA LEU A 244 13.02 -14.72 4.85
C LEU A 244 11.73 -13.93 5.13
N VAL A 245 11.18 -13.28 4.11
CA VAL A 245 9.90 -12.55 4.22
C VAL A 245 8.74 -13.51 4.49
N THR A 246 8.63 -14.56 3.69
CA THR A 246 7.49 -15.50 3.80
C THR A 246 7.53 -16.31 5.09
N GLN A 247 8.70 -16.70 5.58
CA GLN A 247 8.84 -17.38 6.86
C GLN A 247 8.43 -16.50 8.03
N ALA A 248 8.90 -15.25 8.09
CA ALA A 248 8.52 -14.30 9.13
C ALA A 248 7.01 -14.09 9.18
N MET A 249 6.38 -13.84 8.02
CA MET A 249 4.93 -13.66 7.93
C MET A 249 4.16 -14.92 8.32
N LYS A 250 4.63 -16.11 7.90
CA LYS A 250 4.01 -17.39 8.23
C LYS A 250 4.03 -17.67 9.73
N GLU A 251 5.12 -17.34 10.42
CA GLU A 251 5.24 -17.54 11.87
C GLU A 251 4.23 -16.72 12.66
N VAL A 252 4.03 -15.45 12.30
CA VAL A 252 3.09 -14.58 13.00
C VAL A 252 1.64 -14.90 12.65
N LEU A 253 1.32 -15.15 11.38
CA LEU A 253 -0.03 -15.47 10.93
C LEU A 253 -0.53 -16.82 11.46
N ARG A 254 0.35 -17.83 11.57
CA ARG A 254 -0.03 -19.15 12.09
C ARG A 254 -0.62 -19.08 13.51
N LYS A 255 -0.13 -18.16 14.34
CA LYS A 255 -0.62 -17.98 15.71
C LYS A 255 -1.98 -17.30 15.80
N ARG A 256 -2.39 -16.62 14.75
CA ARG A 256 -3.61 -15.81 14.69
C ARG A 256 -4.66 -16.35 13.71
N SER A 257 -4.44 -17.54 13.17
CA SER A 257 -5.34 -18.18 12.20
C SER A 257 -5.66 -19.62 12.58
N SER A 258 -6.89 -20.03 12.31
CA SER A 258 -7.34 -21.43 12.42
C SER A 258 -6.93 -22.27 11.21
N GLU A 259 -6.81 -21.63 10.05
CA GLU A 259 -6.34 -22.23 8.80
C GLU A 259 -5.34 -21.28 8.13
N LEU A 260 -4.23 -21.81 7.64
CA LEU A 260 -3.24 -21.05 6.88
C LEU A 260 -2.68 -21.91 5.75
N HIS A 261 -2.88 -21.46 4.52
CA HIS A 261 -2.31 -22.04 3.32
C HIS A 261 -1.25 -21.11 2.73
N VAL A 262 -0.06 -21.65 2.51
CA VAL A 262 1.09 -20.95 1.93
C VAL A 262 1.78 -21.88 0.96
N PRO A 263 1.85 -21.58 -0.34
CA PRO A 263 2.60 -22.35 -1.31
C PRO A 263 4.08 -22.53 -0.90
N SER A 264 4.66 -23.68 -1.23
CA SER A 264 6.06 -23.98 -0.93
C SER A 264 7.07 -23.25 -1.83
N SER A 265 6.61 -22.70 -2.94
CA SER A 265 7.46 -21.98 -3.90
C SER A 265 6.79 -20.68 -4.34
N PRO A 266 7.56 -19.63 -4.58
CA PRO A 266 7.04 -18.40 -5.12
C PRO A 266 6.61 -18.56 -6.59
N GLN A 267 5.73 -17.69 -7.03
CA GLN A 267 5.34 -17.51 -8.42
C GLN A 267 5.81 -16.16 -8.94
N LEU A 268 5.89 -16.02 -10.26
CA LEU A 268 6.16 -14.74 -10.90
C LEU A 268 4.87 -13.94 -11.07
N ILE A 269 4.92 -12.68 -10.68
CA ILE A 269 3.90 -11.69 -11.07
C ILE A 269 4.58 -10.51 -11.77
N THR A 270 3.81 -9.73 -12.51
CA THR A 270 4.32 -8.60 -13.29
C THR A 270 3.64 -7.29 -12.91
N THR A 271 4.45 -6.25 -12.91
CA THR A 271 4.01 -4.88 -13.11
C THR A 271 4.40 -4.44 -14.53
N PRO A 272 4.03 -3.25 -14.99
CA PRO A 272 4.46 -2.76 -16.32
C PRO A 272 5.98 -2.73 -16.50
N THR A 273 6.76 -2.58 -15.42
CA THR A 273 8.22 -2.38 -15.48
C THR A 273 9.04 -3.48 -14.83
N LEU A 274 8.44 -4.30 -13.96
CA LEU A 274 9.14 -5.27 -13.15
C LEU A 274 8.47 -6.65 -13.16
N TRP A 275 9.29 -7.69 -13.04
CA TRP A 275 8.95 -9.01 -12.54
C TRP A 275 9.16 -9.03 -11.03
N HIS A 276 8.30 -9.74 -10.30
CA HIS A 276 8.44 -9.95 -8.85
C HIS A 276 8.24 -11.41 -8.50
N LEU A 277 8.96 -11.89 -7.49
CA LEU A 277 8.60 -13.10 -6.77
C LEU A 277 7.46 -12.78 -5.80
N ALA A 278 6.42 -13.60 -5.82
CA ALA A 278 5.22 -13.45 -5.01
C ALA A 278 4.80 -14.77 -4.41
N THR A 279 4.33 -14.77 -3.18
CA THR A 279 3.73 -15.95 -2.53
C THR A 279 2.35 -15.57 -1.99
N PRO A 280 1.25 -16.13 -2.53
CA PRO A 280 -0.08 -15.87 -2.00
C PRO A 280 -0.28 -16.62 -0.67
N PHE A 281 -0.64 -15.88 0.37
CA PHE A 281 -1.11 -16.39 1.65
C PHE A 281 -2.61 -16.37 1.67
N GLU A 282 -3.24 -17.43 2.10
CA GLU A 282 -4.68 -17.52 2.31
C GLU A 282 -4.96 -18.22 3.64
N GLY A 283 -5.96 -17.74 4.38
CA GLY A 283 -6.28 -18.35 5.67
C GLY A 283 -7.62 -17.90 6.24
N LYS A 284 -7.92 -18.46 7.42
CA LYS A 284 -9.03 -18.03 8.26
C LYS A 284 -8.46 -17.47 9.56
N ALA A 285 -8.78 -16.23 9.86
CA ALA A 285 -8.40 -15.56 11.10
C ALA A 285 -9.19 -16.12 12.28
N ASN A 286 -8.59 -16.10 13.45
CA ASN A 286 -9.31 -16.37 14.69
C ASN A 286 -10.42 -15.32 14.91
N SER A 287 -11.46 -15.67 15.64
CA SER A 287 -12.68 -14.86 15.77
C SER A 287 -12.48 -13.46 16.36
N GLN A 288 -11.41 -13.26 17.12
CA GLN A 288 -11.09 -11.96 17.75
C GLN A 288 -10.31 -11.03 16.83
N GLU A 289 -9.78 -11.53 15.69
CA GLU A 289 -8.93 -10.77 14.81
C GLU A 289 -9.75 -9.93 13.83
N ASN A 290 -9.49 -8.64 13.79
CA ASN A 290 -9.97 -7.77 12.73
C ASN A 290 -8.88 -7.54 11.66
N ALA A 291 -9.20 -6.83 10.57
CA ALA A 291 -8.24 -6.58 9.51
C ALA A 291 -7.04 -5.76 10.00
N LEU A 292 -7.27 -4.82 10.91
CA LEU A 292 -6.23 -3.91 11.39
C LEU A 292 -5.32 -4.58 12.41
N THR A 293 -5.86 -5.46 13.30
CA THR A 293 -5.01 -6.24 14.21
C THR A 293 -4.02 -7.10 13.46
N LEU A 294 -4.46 -7.78 12.40
CA LEU A 294 -3.58 -8.58 11.55
C LEU A 294 -2.59 -7.74 10.73
N ALA A 295 -3.02 -6.57 10.23
CA ALA A 295 -2.12 -5.68 9.51
C ALA A 295 -1.02 -5.12 10.43
N CYS A 296 -1.37 -4.69 11.64
CA CYS A 296 -0.40 -4.24 12.66
C CYS A 296 0.54 -5.38 13.11
N LEU A 297 0.05 -6.62 13.17
CA LEU A 297 0.87 -7.78 13.48
C LEU A 297 1.92 -8.06 12.39
N LEU A 298 1.55 -7.87 11.13
CA LEU A 298 2.44 -8.09 9.99
C LEU A 298 3.44 -6.95 9.77
N HIS A 299 3.09 -5.73 10.19
CA HIS A 299 3.95 -4.57 9.96
C HIS A 299 4.95 -4.36 11.10
N PRO A 300 6.24 -4.09 10.78
CA PRO A 300 6.86 -4.15 9.45
C PRO A 300 7.20 -5.59 9.03
N THR A 301 7.00 -5.91 7.75
CA THR A 301 7.53 -7.17 7.21
C THR A 301 9.02 -7.00 6.84
N PRO A 302 9.80 -8.10 6.72
CA PRO A 302 11.18 -8.01 6.23
C PRO A 302 11.32 -7.56 4.77
N ALA A 303 10.22 -7.30 4.06
CA ALA A 303 10.21 -6.73 2.72
C ALA A 303 10.28 -5.18 2.70
N LEU A 304 10.04 -4.53 3.85
CA LEU A 304 9.96 -3.07 3.96
C LEU A 304 11.23 -2.46 4.54
N SER A 305 11.46 -1.19 4.18
CA SER A 305 12.42 -0.29 4.81
C SER A 305 11.68 0.88 5.46
N GLY A 306 12.21 1.40 6.54
CA GLY A 306 11.68 2.57 7.23
C GLY A 306 12.75 3.38 7.93
#